data_cf7395d9129d76116239c7958284ba01
#
_entry.id   cf7395d9129d76116239c7958284ba01
#
_cell.length_a   1.000
_cell.length_b   1.000
_cell.length_c   1.000
_cell.angle_alpha   90.00
_cell.angle_beta   90.00
_cell.angle_gamma   90.00
#
_symmetry.space_group_name_H-M   'P 1'
#
loop_
_entity.id
_entity.type
_entity.pdbx_description
1 polymer ?
#
loop_
_entity_poly.entity_id
_entity_poly.type
_entity_poly.pdbx_seq_one_letter_code
_entity_poly.pdbx_strand_id
1 'polypeptide(L)'
;EESGLKLAAFRPTAITVIPNGNIYLSDGYASNHIFVFDKSGKYLKHFGTKGNELKQFNTAHGMTLDTRYDPPRLLICDRNHEPKGRLLHYDLNGTFIDEVVTGLGMPTSAAVQGDYVSVPDLHGRLVILDKSNTIIAVLGHNPDAAKKVNFNVPQDQWIEGIFSGTHGSYWDKEGNLYVQDWNVS
;
A
#
# COMPACT_ATOMS: atom_id res chain seq x y z
N GLU A 1 10.86 -6.96 21.85
CA GLU A 1 10.90 -7.95 22.96
C GLU A 1 9.49 -8.25 23.50
N GLU A 2 8.59 -7.25 23.60
CA GLU A 2 7.22 -7.43 24.11
C GLU A 2 6.32 -8.31 23.23
N SER A 3 6.63 -8.44 21.95
CA SER A 3 5.84 -9.26 21.00
C SER A 3 6.06 -10.77 21.16
N GLY A 4 7.11 -11.19 21.88
CA GLY A 4 7.56 -12.59 21.94
C GLY A 4 8.17 -13.13 20.63
N LEU A 5 8.20 -12.34 19.56
CA LEU A 5 8.80 -12.72 18.28
C LEU A 5 10.31 -12.50 18.31
N LYS A 6 11.05 -13.49 17.85
CA LYS A 6 12.49 -13.36 17.57
C LYS A 6 12.66 -12.87 16.13
N LEU A 7 12.65 -11.56 15.94
CA LEU A 7 12.86 -10.99 14.62
C LEU A 7 14.35 -10.96 14.28
N ALA A 8 14.73 -11.52 13.13
CA ALA A 8 16.09 -11.41 12.61
C ALA A 8 16.44 -10.01 12.13
N ALA A 9 15.41 -9.23 11.72
CA ALA A 9 15.51 -7.85 11.31
C ALA A 9 14.17 -7.16 11.53
N PHE A 10 14.20 -5.82 11.62
CA PHE A 10 13.01 -4.97 11.62
C PHE A 10 13.20 -3.89 10.55
N ARG A 11 12.35 -3.91 9.52
CA ARG A 11 12.43 -3.01 8.36
C ARG A 11 11.04 -2.53 7.96
N PRO A 12 10.51 -1.52 8.70
CA PRO A 12 9.16 -1.04 8.52
C PRO A 12 8.95 -0.40 7.14
N THR A 13 7.73 -0.52 6.63
CA THR A 13 7.31 -0.02 5.32
C THR A 13 6.18 0.99 5.41
N ALA A 14 5.27 0.83 6.35
CA ALA A 14 4.12 1.72 6.52
C ALA A 14 3.72 1.87 7.98
N ILE A 15 3.12 3.03 8.27
CA ILE A 15 2.48 3.33 9.55
C ILE A 15 1.10 3.92 9.29
N THR A 16 0.11 3.50 10.09
CA THR A 16 -1.26 4.04 10.05
C THR A 16 -1.75 4.23 11.47
N VAL A 17 -2.27 5.42 11.75
CA VAL A 17 -2.90 5.72 13.05
C VAL A 17 -4.41 5.81 12.83
N ILE A 18 -5.18 5.06 13.61
CA ILE A 18 -6.65 5.06 13.51
C ILE A 18 -7.26 6.03 14.54
N PRO A 19 -8.55 6.40 14.43
CA PRO A 19 -9.16 7.45 15.26
C PRO A 19 -9.08 7.26 16.76
N ASN A 20 -9.02 6.01 17.28
CA ASN A 20 -8.84 5.74 18.72
C ASN A 20 -7.40 5.92 19.21
N GLY A 21 -6.47 6.27 18.29
CA GLY A 21 -5.05 6.47 18.57
C GLY A 21 -4.18 5.22 18.45
N ASN A 22 -4.74 4.04 18.16
CA ASN A 22 -3.93 2.85 17.94
C ASN A 22 -3.08 3.01 16.66
N ILE A 23 -1.85 2.52 16.74
CA ILE A 23 -0.83 2.62 15.72
C ILE A 23 -0.60 1.24 15.10
N TYR A 24 -0.73 1.15 13.80
CA TYR A 24 -0.43 -0.05 13.02
C TYR A 24 0.87 0.18 12.27
N LEU A 25 1.82 -0.73 12.41
CA LEU A 25 3.15 -0.64 11.81
C LEU A 25 3.45 -1.91 11.01
N SER A 26 3.64 -1.77 9.72
CA SER A 26 3.99 -2.88 8.83
C SER A 26 5.50 -3.07 8.77
N ASP A 27 5.97 -4.30 8.98
CA ASP A 27 7.38 -4.72 8.83
C ASP A 27 7.58 -5.47 7.50
N GLY A 28 7.16 -4.83 6.40
CA GLY A 28 7.02 -5.46 5.08
C GLY A 28 8.34 -5.87 4.42
N TYR A 29 9.46 -5.22 4.75
CA TYR A 29 10.77 -5.63 4.21
C TYR A 29 11.49 -6.69 5.05
N ALA A 30 10.89 -7.15 6.14
CA ALA A 30 11.46 -8.20 6.96
C ALA A 30 10.44 -9.31 7.26
N SER A 31 9.72 -9.20 8.37
CA SER A 31 8.85 -10.29 8.86
C SER A 31 7.49 -10.39 8.17
N ASN A 32 7.03 -9.32 7.52
CA ASN A 32 5.67 -9.17 7.01
C ASN A 32 4.57 -9.26 8.08
N HIS A 33 4.92 -8.98 9.34
CA HIS A 33 3.93 -8.77 10.38
C HIS A 33 3.44 -7.32 10.38
N ILE A 34 2.19 -7.15 10.76
CA ILE A 34 1.59 -5.87 11.11
C ILE A 34 1.54 -5.82 12.64
N PHE A 35 2.33 -4.95 13.24
CA PHE A 35 2.36 -4.72 14.68
C PHE A 35 1.35 -3.65 15.06
N VAL A 36 0.66 -3.86 16.17
CA VAL A 36 -0.33 -2.92 16.71
C VAL A 36 0.12 -2.44 18.07
N PHE A 37 0.15 -1.13 18.22
CA PHE A 37 0.46 -0.45 19.47
C PHE A 37 -0.72 0.46 19.86
N ASP A 38 -0.85 0.74 21.15
CA ASP A 38 -1.76 1.77 21.61
C ASP A 38 -1.17 3.17 21.39
N LYS A 39 -1.95 4.21 21.70
CA LYS A 39 -1.55 5.61 21.55
C LYS A 39 -0.33 6.03 22.40
N SER A 40 0.07 5.24 23.38
CA SER A 40 1.26 5.46 24.20
C SER A 40 2.51 4.75 23.64
N GLY A 41 2.33 3.97 22.57
CA GLY A 41 3.39 3.15 21.98
C GLY A 41 3.57 1.78 22.66
N LYS A 42 2.67 1.38 23.55
CA LYS A 42 2.70 0.05 24.17
C LYS A 42 2.22 -0.98 23.14
N TYR A 43 2.99 -2.05 22.99
CA TYR A 43 2.64 -3.18 22.12
C TYR A 43 1.34 -3.85 22.59
N LEU A 44 0.44 -4.14 21.65
CA LEU A 44 -0.83 -4.82 21.90
C LEU A 44 -0.85 -6.22 21.28
N LYS A 45 -0.55 -6.33 19.99
CA LYS A 45 -0.59 -7.57 19.22
C LYS A 45 0.11 -7.43 17.87
N HIS A 46 0.19 -8.51 17.14
CA HIS A 46 0.56 -8.51 15.71
C HIS A 46 -0.30 -9.52 14.94
N PHE A 47 -0.31 -9.40 13.62
CA PHE A 47 -0.94 -10.33 12.70
C PHE A 47 -0.18 -10.32 11.35
N GLY A 48 -0.57 -11.21 10.43
CA GLY A 48 0.10 -11.39 9.16
C GLY A 48 1.36 -12.25 9.29
N THR A 49 1.78 -12.82 8.20
CA THR A 49 3.00 -13.62 8.08
C THR A 49 3.54 -13.51 6.67
N LYS A 50 4.82 -13.81 6.48
CA LYS A 50 5.44 -13.84 5.16
C LYS A 50 4.98 -15.04 4.34
N GLY A 51 4.64 -14.81 3.07
CA GLY A 51 4.28 -15.85 2.11
C GLY A 51 3.39 -15.34 0.98
N ASN A 52 2.93 -16.25 0.11
CA ASN A 52 2.05 -15.94 -1.02
C ASN A 52 0.64 -16.55 -0.89
N GLU A 53 0.32 -17.15 0.25
CA GLU A 53 -1.02 -17.64 0.51
C GLU A 53 -2.01 -16.50 0.71
N LEU A 54 -3.32 -16.79 0.66
CA LEU A 54 -4.38 -15.78 0.70
C LEU A 54 -4.28 -14.79 1.86
N LYS A 55 -3.86 -15.25 3.04
CA LYS A 55 -3.77 -14.43 4.26
C LYS A 55 -2.33 -14.05 4.64
N GLN A 56 -1.38 -14.24 3.74
CA GLN A 56 0.02 -13.93 3.92
C GLN A 56 0.40 -12.69 3.11
N PHE A 57 1.59 -12.16 3.34
CA PHE A 57 2.12 -11.02 2.61
C PHE A 57 3.50 -11.36 2.01
N ASN A 58 3.69 -10.98 0.77
CA ASN A 58 5.01 -10.87 0.17
C ASN A 58 5.33 -9.39 -0.04
N THR A 59 5.78 -8.74 1.01
CA THR A 59 5.97 -7.31 1.20
C THR A 59 4.66 -6.55 1.44
N ALA A 60 4.16 -6.61 2.69
CA ALA A 60 3.13 -5.69 3.17
C ALA A 60 3.68 -4.26 3.15
N HIS A 61 3.57 -3.56 2.00
CA HIS A 61 4.30 -2.32 1.75
C HIS A 61 3.55 -1.07 2.21
N GLY A 62 2.39 -0.81 1.68
CA GLY A 62 1.54 0.32 2.07
C GLY A 62 0.35 -0.14 2.90
N MET A 63 -0.13 0.71 3.79
CA MET A 63 -1.31 0.44 4.59
C MET A 63 -2.05 1.73 4.89
N THR A 64 -3.38 1.72 4.74
CA THR A 64 -4.24 2.85 5.08
C THR A 64 -5.53 2.39 5.74
N LEU A 65 -6.19 3.30 6.45
CA LEU A 65 -7.55 3.07 6.94
C LEU A 65 -8.54 3.33 5.81
N ASP A 66 -9.25 2.30 5.39
CA ASP A 66 -10.32 2.40 4.39
C ASP A 66 -11.64 2.78 5.06
N THR A 67 -11.95 4.05 4.97
CA THR A 67 -13.16 4.65 5.54
C THR A 67 -14.37 4.59 4.62
N ARG A 68 -14.27 3.93 3.47
CA ARG A 68 -15.40 3.67 2.56
C ARG A 68 -16.40 2.67 3.15
N TYR A 69 -15.98 1.93 4.18
CA TYR A 69 -16.76 0.90 4.86
C TYR A 69 -17.09 1.30 6.30
N ASP A 70 -18.18 0.76 6.83
CA ASP A 70 -18.56 0.84 8.22
C ASP A 70 -18.85 -0.59 8.76
N PRO A 71 -18.04 -1.10 9.71
CA PRO A 71 -16.85 -0.48 10.28
C PRO A 71 -15.70 -0.34 9.28
N PRO A 72 -14.79 0.64 9.50
CA PRO A 72 -13.64 0.85 8.63
C PRO A 72 -12.67 -0.33 8.67
N ARG A 73 -11.89 -0.49 7.59
CA ARG A 73 -10.97 -1.62 7.39
C ARG A 73 -9.54 -1.14 7.19
N LEU A 74 -8.58 -2.01 7.41
CA LEU A 74 -7.22 -1.79 6.93
C LEU A 74 -7.13 -2.25 5.47
N LEU A 75 -6.69 -1.36 4.58
CA LEU A 75 -6.35 -1.68 3.20
C LEU A 75 -4.83 -1.78 3.09
N ILE A 76 -4.33 -2.96 2.74
CA ILE A 76 -2.91 -3.28 2.76
C ILE A 76 -2.45 -3.66 1.36
N CYS A 77 -1.37 -3.01 0.89
CA CYS A 77 -0.71 -3.29 -0.37
C CYS A 77 0.25 -4.47 -0.20
N ASP A 78 -0.08 -5.63 -0.73
CA ASP A 78 0.81 -6.78 -0.83
C ASP A 78 1.60 -6.70 -2.14
N ARG A 79 2.73 -5.94 -2.07
CA ARG A 79 3.42 -5.41 -3.24
C ARG A 79 4.03 -6.47 -4.13
N ASN A 80 4.71 -7.45 -3.54
CA ASN A 80 5.48 -8.46 -4.26
C ASN A 80 4.76 -9.82 -4.31
N HIS A 81 3.44 -9.84 -4.10
CA HIS A 81 2.67 -11.07 -4.23
C HIS A 81 2.84 -11.68 -5.63
N GLU A 82 2.99 -12.99 -5.68
CA GLU A 82 3.09 -13.74 -6.93
C GLU A 82 1.72 -14.29 -7.38
N PRO A 83 1.38 -14.24 -8.68
CA PRO A 83 2.20 -13.75 -9.79
C PRO A 83 2.15 -12.22 -10.00
N LYS A 84 1.33 -11.49 -9.25
CA LYS A 84 1.16 -10.02 -9.36
C LYS A 84 0.73 -9.44 -8.02
N GLY A 85 1.12 -8.19 -7.77
CA GLY A 85 0.71 -7.45 -6.58
C GLY A 85 -0.81 -7.36 -6.41
N ARG A 86 -1.24 -7.21 -5.17
CA ARG A 86 -2.66 -7.19 -4.78
C ARG A 86 -2.93 -6.25 -3.61
N LEU A 87 -4.20 -5.98 -3.35
CA LEU A 87 -4.66 -5.31 -2.13
C LEU A 87 -5.51 -6.26 -1.31
N LEU A 88 -5.33 -6.21 0.01
CA LEU A 88 -6.06 -7.03 0.97
C LEU A 88 -6.78 -6.16 1.99
N HIS A 89 -8.01 -6.55 2.38
CA HIS A 89 -8.69 -6.00 3.53
C HIS A 89 -8.52 -6.88 4.77
N TYR A 90 -8.22 -6.20 5.87
CA TYR A 90 -8.27 -6.76 7.22
C TYR A 90 -9.15 -5.90 8.12
N ASP A 91 -9.83 -6.51 9.09
CA ASP A 91 -10.47 -5.73 10.15
C ASP A 91 -9.42 -5.13 11.10
N LEU A 92 -9.85 -4.25 12.00
CA LEU A 92 -8.96 -3.63 12.98
C LEU A 92 -8.48 -4.60 14.07
N ASN A 93 -9.00 -5.83 14.08
CA ASN A 93 -8.50 -6.90 14.95
C ASN A 93 -7.42 -7.75 14.28
N GLY A 94 -7.16 -7.54 12.98
CA GLY A 94 -6.20 -8.31 12.20
C GLY A 94 -6.80 -9.59 11.60
N THR A 95 -8.12 -9.67 11.51
CA THR A 95 -8.81 -10.76 10.80
C THR A 95 -8.89 -10.42 9.31
N PHE A 96 -8.47 -11.34 8.47
CA PHE A 96 -8.61 -11.21 7.02
C PHE A 96 -10.09 -11.13 6.63
N ILE A 97 -10.42 -10.20 5.76
CA ILE A 97 -11.78 -10.00 5.22
C ILE A 97 -11.85 -10.52 3.79
N ASP A 98 -11.12 -9.89 2.86
CA ASP A 98 -11.14 -10.23 1.45
C ASP A 98 -9.87 -9.79 0.71
N GLU A 99 -9.72 -10.31 -0.50
CA GLU A 99 -8.80 -9.82 -1.51
C GLU A 99 -9.54 -8.81 -2.38
N VAL A 100 -9.11 -7.54 -2.27
CA VAL A 100 -9.81 -6.38 -2.84
C VAL A 100 -9.64 -6.31 -4.35
N VAL A 101 -8.41 -6.40 -4.79
CA VAL A 101 -8.04 -6.37 -6.21
C VAL A 101 -6.71 -7.09 -6.42
N THR A 102 -6.62 -7.82 -7.52
CA THR A 102 -5.42 -8.52 -7.97
C THR A 102 -4.94 -7.98 -9.31
N GLY A 103 -3.79 -8.44 -9.76
CA GLY A 103 -3.28 -8.10 -11.09
C GLY A 103 -2.66 -6.71 -11.17
N LEU A 104 -2.39 -6.09 -10.03
CA LEU A 104 -1.54 -4.91 -9.94
C LEU A 104 -0.10 -5.31 -10.24
N GLY A 105 0.72 -4.33 -10.62
CA GLY A 105 2.16 -4.57 -10.75
C GLY A 105 2.82 -4.69 -9.37
N MET A 106 3.25 -3.55 -8.85
CA MET A 106 3.87 -3.42 -7.52
C MET A 106 3.20 -2.27 -6.76
N PRO A 107 2.00 -2.48 -6.17
CA PRO A 107 1.30 -1.44 -5.43
C PRO A 107 2.09 -1.02 -4.20
N THR A 108 2.30 0.29 -4.01
CA THR A 108 3.18 0.82 -2.98
C THR A 108 2.44 1.42 -1.80
N SER A 109 1.36 2.11 -2.07
CA SER A 109 0.52 2.76 -1.06
C SER A 109 -0.93 2.82 -1.53
N ALA A 110 -1.81 3.32 -0.69
CA ALA A 110 -3.19 3.62 -1.05
C ALA A 110 -3.65 4.86 -0.29
N ALA A 111 -4.43 5.71 -0.95
CA ALA A 111 -5.07 6.87 -0.31
C ALA A 111 -6.56 6.89 -0.63
N VAL A 112 -7.37 7.09 0.40
CA VAL A 112 -8.84 7.07 0.33
C VAL A 112 -9.38 8.50 0.29
N GLN A 113 -10.32 8.77 -0.62
CA GLN A 113 -11.07 10.01 -0.70
C GLN A 113 -12.53 9.74 -1.09
N GLY A 114 -13.44 9.95 -0.14
CA GLY A 114 -14.87 9.63 -0.36
C GLY A 114 -15.04 8.15 -0.72
N ASP A 115 -15.60 7.88 -1.89
CA ASP A 115 -15.81 6.52 -2.41
C ASP A 115 -14.63 5.99 -3.26
N TYR A 116 -13.52 6.74 -3.36
CA TYR A 116 -12.40 6.40 -4.24
C TYR A 116 -11.13 6.03 -3.48
N VAL A 117 -10.31 5.19 -4.10
CA VAL A 117 -8.95 4.89 -3.65
C VAL A 117 -7.98 5.10 -4.79
N SER A 118 -6.92 5.86 -4.55
CA SER A 118 -5.77 5.94 -5.44
C SER A 118 -4.69 4.96 -4.99
N VAL A 119 -4.12 4.20 -5.94
CA VAL A 119 -3.11 3.18 -5.70
C VAL A 119 -1.94 3.42 -6.64
N PRO A 120 -0.85 4.04 -6.15
CA PRO A 120 0.40 4.09 -6.89
C PRO A 120 0.97 2.69 -7.14
N ASP A 121 1.38 2.44 -8.37
CA ASP A 121 1.95 1.18 -8.82
C ASP A 121 3.31 1.45 -9.48
N LEU A 122 4.39 0.91 -8.92
CA LEU A 122 5.76 1.10 -9.40
C LEU A 122 5.96 0.73 -10.87
N HIS A 123 5.01 0.00 -11.47
CA HIS A 123 5.01 -0.24 -12.91
C HIS A 123 4.61 1.00 -13.74
N GLY A 124 4.87 2.20 -13.19
CA GLY A 124 4.72 3.47 -13.89
C GLY A 124 3.26 3.79 -14.18
N ARG A 125 2.39 3.71 -13.18
CA ARG A 125 0.98 4.08 -13.30
C ARG A 125 0.34 4.38 -11.95
N LEU A 126 -0.75 5.10 -11.97
CA LEU A 126 -1.65 5.26 -10.83
C LEU A 126 -2.99 4.59 -11.17
N VAL A 127 -3.48 3.75 -10.27
CA VAL A 127 -4.78 3.08 -10.41
C VAL A 127 -5.80 3.75 -9.50
N ILE A 128 -7.02 3.99 -9.99
CA ILE A 128 -8.14 4.48 -9.20
C ILE A 128 -9.19 3.39 -9.09
N LEU A 129 -9.60 3.09 -7.86
CA LEU A 129 -10.70 2.19 -7.55
C LEU A 129 -11.91 2.98 -7.06
N ASP A 130 -13.11 2.49 -7.39
CA ASP A 130 -14.37 2.95 -6.81
C ASP A 130 -14.71 2.19 -5.50
N LYS A 131 -15.87 2.48 -4.91
CA LYS A 131 -16.36 1.83 -3.69
C LYS A 131 -16.59 0.32 -3.85
N SER A 132 -16.84 -0.15 -5.06
CA SER A 132 -16.98 -1.58 -5.37
C SER A 132 -15.64 -2.30 -5.60
N ASN A 133 -14.52 -1.56 -5.45
CA ASN A 133 -13.16 -2.00 -5.75
C ASN A 133 -12.90 -2.28 -7.24
N THR A 134 -13.75 -1.74 -8.11
CA THR A 134 -13.54 -1.80 -9.54
C THR A 134 -12.49 -0.77 -9.96
N ILE A 135 -11.55 -1.15 -10.82
CA ILE A 135 -10.61 -0.21 -11.43
C ILE A 135 -11.38 0.65 -12.44
N ILE A 136 -11.54 1.94 -12.13
CA ILE A 136 -12.27 2.91 -12.98
C ILE A 136 -11.35 3.82 -13.78
N ALA A 137 -10.08 3.92 -13.40
CA ALA A 137 -9.09 4.67 -14.15
C ALA A 137 -7.68 4.13 -13.94
N VAL A 138 -6.86 4.28 -14.98
CA VAL A 138 -5.40 4.08 -14.93
C VAL A 138 -4.76 5.33 -15.51
N LEU A 139 -4.03 6.07 -14.68
CA LEU A 139 -3.45 7.36 -15.03
C LEU A 139 -1.93 7.23 -15.21
N GLY A 140 -1.39 8.01 -16.16
CA GLY A 140 0.05 8.15 -16.38
C GLY A 140 0.79 6.87 -16.74
N HIS A 141 0.08 5.88 -17.30
CA HIS A 141 0.68 4.59 -17.67
C HIS A 141 1.87 4.75 -18.62
N ASN A 142 3.01 4.24 -18.21
CA ASN A 142 4.20 4.24 -19.05
C ASN A 142 4.13 3.11 -20.09
N PRO A 143 4.15 3.41 -21.39
CA PRO A 143 4.16 2.38 -22.42
C PRO A 143 5.52 1.70 -22.56
N ASP A 144 6.62 2.37 -22.15
CA ASP A 144 7.99 1.86 -22.26
C ASP A 144 8.33 0.98 -21.05
N ALA A 145 8.44 -0.32 -21.27
CA ALA A 145 8.76 -1.29 -20.23
C ALA A 145 10.14 -1.03 -19.59
N ALA A 146 11.10 -0.48 -20.32
CA ALA A 146 12.44 -0.19 -19.80
C ALA A 146 12.45 1.00 -18.81
N LYS A 147 11.39 1.82 -18.83
CA LYS A 147 11.23 2.96 -17.93
C LYS A 147 10.34 2.65 -16.73
N LYS A 148 9.73 1.46 -16.65
CA LYS A 148 8.95 1.01 -15.49
C LYS A 148 9.87 0.49 -14.40
N VAL A 149 9.53 0.79 -13.14
CA VAL A 149 10.38 0.44 -11.97
C VAL A 149 11.82 0.94 -12.15
N ASN A 150 11.98 1.98 -12.96
CA ASN A 150 13.27 2.60 -13.22
C ASN A 150 13.32 3.96 -12.53
N PHE A 151 14.15 4.06 -11.51
CA PHE A 151 14.27 5.26 -10.65
C PHE A 151 15.37 6.23 -11.12
N ASN A 152 15.97 5.97 -12.27
CA ASN A 152 17.07 6.75 -12.85
C ASN A 152 16.81 7.09 -14.33
N VAL A 153 15.55 7.30 -14.70
CA VAL A 153 15.20 7.77 -16.04
C VAL A 153 15.69 9.22 -16.19
N PRO A 154 16.62 9.53 -17.11
CA PRO A 154 17.15 10.88 -17.29
C PRO A 154 16.05 11.92 -17.54
N GLN A 155 16.24 13.14 -17.05
CA GLN A 155 15.23 14.19 -17.11
C GLN A 155 14.81 14.54 -18.56
N ASP A 156 15.73 14.49 -19.51
CA ASP A 156 15.48 14.72 -20.94
C ASP A 156 14.63 13.64 -21.60
N GLN A 157 14.40 12.53 -20.90
CA GLN A 157 13.53 11.43 -21.33
C GLN A 157 12.17 11.39 -20.61
N TRP A 158 11.91 12.36 -19.74
CA TRP A 158 10.61 12.45 -19.09
C TRP A 158 9.54 12.91 -20.07
N ILE A 159 8.36 12.38 -19.91
CA ILE A 159 7.18 12.74 -20.68
C ILE A 159 6.13 13.22 -19.71
N GLU A 160 5.62 14.42 -19.92
CA GLU A 160 4.57 15.00 -19.09
C GLU A 160 3.36 14.06 -18.98
N GLY A 161 2.90 13.81 -17.75
CA GLY A 161 1.76 12.94 -17.47
C GLY A 161 2.07 11.44 -17.54
N ILE A 162 3.33 11.03 -17.76
CA ILE A 162 3.75 9.61 -17.79
C ILE A 162 4.67 9.34 -16.60
N PHE A 163 4.37 8.28 -15.85
CA PHE A 163 5.13 7.89 -14.66
C PHE A 163 6.15 6.79 -14.95
N SER A 164 7.22 6.75 -14.17
CA SER A 164 8.25 5.70 -14.22
C SER A 164 8.16 4.73 -13.03
N GLY A 165 7.92 5.26 -11.83
CA GLY A 165 7.84 4.47 -10.61
C GLY A 165 7.01 5.18 -9.55
N THR A 166 5.69 5.25 -9.74
CA THR A 166 4.79 5.89 -8.77
C THR A 166 4.86 5.20 -7.41
N HIS A 167 5.10 5.99 -6.36
CA HIS A 167 5.31 5.46 -5.02
C HIS A 167 4.32 5.97 -3.97
N GLY A 168 3.92 7.22 -4.02
CA GLY A 168 3.00 7.84 -3.09
C GLY A 168 1.87 8.58 -3.79
N SER A 169 0.70 8.66 -3.13
CA SER A 169 -0.39 9.54 -3.53
C SER A 169 -1.08 10.15 -2.32
N TYR A 170 -1.66 11.33 -2.52
CA TYR A 170 -2.39 12.05 -1.49
C TYR A 170 -3.53 12.83 -2.13
N TRP A 171 -4.70 12.81 -1.49
CA TRP A 171 -5.85 13.64 -1.85
C TRP A 171 -5.96 14.81 -0.88
N ASP A 172 -6.12 16.01 -1.41
CA ASP A 172 -6.50 17.13 -0.56
C ASP A 172 -8.03 17.17 -0.35
N LYS A 173 -8.48 18.09 0.52
CA LYS A 173 -9.91 18.23 0.84
C LYS A 173 -10.75 18.78 -0.31
N GLU A 174 -10.13 19.41 -1.30
CA GLU A 174 -10.74 19.90 -2.52
C GLU A 174 -10.92 18.80 -3.57
N GLY A 175 -10.34 17.60 -3.35
CA GLY A 175 -10.37 16.47 -4.27
C GLY A 175 -9.25 16.47 -5.31
N ASN A 176 -8.22 17.32 -5.15
CA ASN A 176 -7.03 17.21 -5.98
C ASN A 176 -6.18 16.02 -5.56
N LEU A 177 -5.67 15.29 -6.55
CA LEU A 177 -4.82 14.12 -6.34
C LEU A 177 -3.38 14.46 -6.68
N TYR A 178 -2.53 14.39 -5.65
CA TYR A 178 -1.08 14.53 -5.77
C TYR A 178 -0.43 13.17 -5.88
N VAL A 179 0.49 13.01 -6.82
CA VAL A 179 1.16 11.74 -7.09
C VAL A 179 2.66 11.96 -7.05
N GLN A 180 3.36 11.14 -6.29
CA GLN A 180 4.81 11.13 -6.25
C GLN A 180 5.34 10.03 -7.18
N ASP A 181 6.17 10.42 -8.14
CA ASP A 181 7.00 9.49 -8.89
C ASP A 181 8.38 9.38 -8.23
N TRP A 182 8.83 8.18 -7.93
CA TRP A 182 10.11 7.96 -7.30
C TRP A 182 11.23 7.86 -8.35
N ASN A 183 11.40 8.91 -9.11
CA ASN A 183 12.51 9.08 -10.05
C ASN A 183 13.48 10.13 -9.48
N VAL A 184 14.74 9.80 -9.35
CA VAL A 184 15.76 10.61 -8.65
C VAL A 184 16.83 11.23 -9.59
N SER A 185 16.64 11.11 -10.90
CA SER A 185 17.58 11.67 -11.91
C SER A 185 17.28 13.12 -12.25
#